data_370516b82cf151a79d3b3a1e31a42cfe
#
_entry.id   370516b82cf151a79d3b3a1e31a42cfe
#
_cell.length_a   1.000
_cell.length_b   1.000
_cell.length_c   1.000
_cell.angle_alpha   90.00
_cell.angle_beta   90.00
_cell.angle_gamma   90.00
#
_symmetry.space_group_name_H-M   'P 1'
#
loop_
_entity.id
_entity.type
_entity.pdbx_description
1 polymer ?
#
loop_
_entity_poly.entity_id
_entity_poly.type
_entity_poly.pdbx_seq_one_letter_code
_entity_poly.pdbx_strand_id
1 'polypeptide(L)'
;MLDLEFAELSDNGSQRDHNEDALGHVLPISPQQVQSQGWFFAMADGVGGHEFGEIASQLAVNTAVEGFRKIPKGIMHVSLLPRLVQEANAAVYDAGQAAAPQHGARMSTTFLACAMRFDSAVVSHVGDSRCYLFRNGKGTQLTRDHTMAEEQMRLGILSREDAATGEGRHVLTRSLGTELFVAADTITVNIMPGDILLLCTDGLHGYVSDEAMLQTLTRYTDLDRAAAALIAAANAAGGHDNVSVQLIRITAVERMGLYRGRPYRLL
;
A
#
# COMPACT_ATOMS: atom_id res chain seq x y z
N MET A 1 -12.99 19.52 7.76
CA MET A 1 -13.02 18.05 7.95
C MET A 1 -12.16 17.45 6.86
N LEU A 2 -11.51 16.30 7.09
CA LEU A 2 -10.80 15.61 6.02
C LEU A 2 -11.78 15.15 4.96
N ASP A 3 -11.47 15.49 3.71
CA ASP A 3 -12.21 15.05 2.53
C ASP A 3 -11.24 14.67 1.42
N LEU A 4 -11.61 13.68 0.60
CA LEU A 4 -10.74 13.15 -0.44
C LEU A 4 -11.54 12.56 -1.61
N GLU A 5 -10.91 12.52 -2.76
CA GLU A 5 -11.32 11.75 -3.94
C GLU A 5 -10.36 10.57 -4.10
N PHE A 6 -10.83 9.45 -4.63
CA PHE A 6 -9.95 8.32 -4.91
C PHE A 6 -10.38 7.58 -6.17
N ALA A 7 -9.44 6.89 -6.77
CA ALA A 7 -9.66 5.89 -7.81
C ALA A 7 -8.78 4.67 -7.51
N GLU A 8 -9.27 3.49 -7.86
CA GLU A 8 -8.50 2.25 -7.76
C GLU A 8 -8.71 1.42 -9.00
N LEU A 9 -7.64 0.79 -9.46
CA LEU A 9 -7.68 -0.07 -10.63
C LEU A 9 -6.64 -1.18 -10.47
N SER A 10 -7.01 -2.38 -10.88
CA SER A 10 -6.15 -3.55 -10.92
C SER A 10 -6.29 -4.23 -12.28
N ASP A 11 -5.19 -4.72 -12.83
CA ASP A 11 -5.12 -5.37 -14.15
C ASP A 11 -4.16 -6.55 -14.10
N ASN A 12 -4.47 -7.61 -14.81
CA ASN A 12 -3.65 -8.82 -14.85
C ASN A 12 -2.25 -8.59 -15.46
N GLY A 13 -2.07 -7.47 -16.17
CA GLY A 13 -0.91 -7.36 -17.07
C GLY A 13 -1.12 -8.15 -18.37
N SER A 14 -0.13 -8.11 -19.23
CA SER A 14 -0.22 -8.78 -20.55
C SER A 14 0.30 -10.21 -20.56
N GLN A 15 0.97 -10.65 -19.49
CA GLN A 15 1.68 -11.94 -19.45
C GLN A 15 1.21 -12.88 -18.32
N ARG A 16 0.30 -12.44 -17.45
CA ARG A 16 -0.25 -13.24 -16.35
C ARG A 16 -1.68 -13.70 -16.67
N ASP A 17 -1.96 -14.95 -16.40
CA ASP A 17 -3.31 -15.52 -16.59
C ASP A 17 -4.25 -15.15 -15.43
N HIS A 18 -3.71 -14.93 -14.23
CA HIS A 18 -4.44 -14.63 -12.99
C HIS A 18 -3.93 -13.35 -12.38
N ASN A 19 -4.79 -12.69 -11.61
CA ASN A 19 -4.45 -11.53 -10.82
C ASN A 19 -4.28 -11.94 -9.35
N GLU A 20 -3.04 -11.90 -8.87
CA GLU A 20 -2.70 -12.21 -7.47
C GLU A 20 -2.71 -10.96 -6.57
N ASP A 21 -2.95 -9.77 -7.15
CA ASP A 21 -3.12 -8.53 -6.41
C ASP A 21 -4.51 -8.43 -5.76
N ALA A 22 -4.58 -7.83 -4.59
CA ALA A 22 -5.85 -7.51 -3.92
C ALA A 22 -5.87 -6.05 -3.47
N LEU A 23 -7.02 -5.40 -3.65
CA LEU A 23 -7.29 -4.03 -3.20
C LEU A 23 -8.46 -4.02 -2.22
N GLY A 24 -8.46 -3.09 -1.28
CA GLY A 24 -9.57 -2.90 -0.38
C GLY A 24 -9.56 -1.53 0.29
N HIS A 25 -10.73 -1.08 0.71
CA HIS A 25 -10.88 0.20 1.39
C HIS A 25 -12.02 0.21 2.41
N VAL A 26 -11.97 1.16 3.33
CA VAL A 26 -13.09 1.52 4.23
C VAL A 26 -13.30 3.01 4.15
N LEU A 27 -14.50 3.40 3.69
CA LEU A 27 -14.92 4.78 3.54
C LEU A 27 -15.84 5.17 4.70
N PRO A 28 -15.63 6.33 5.34
CA PRO A 28 -16.54 6.83 6.36
C PRO A 28 -17.86 7.25 5.71
N ILE A 29 -18.98 6.82 6.28
CA ILE A 29 -20.33 7.14 5.78
C ILE A 29 -20.97 8.33 6.52
N SER A 30 -20.27 8.94 7.46
CA SER A 30 -20.77 10.08 8.22
C SER A 30 -19.62 10.98 8.70
N PRO A 31 -19.89 12.28 8.95
CA PRO A 31 -18.92 13.20 9.54
C PRO A 31 -18.29 12.69 10.85
N GLN A 32 -19.08 12.00 11.67
CA GLN A 32 -18.58 11.40 12.91
C GLN A 32 -17.58 10.29 12.65
N GLN A 33 -17.79 9.48 11.61
CA GLN A 33 -16.81 8.44 11.23
C GLN A 33 -15.55 9.05 10.64
N VAL A 34 -15.61 10.11 9.82
CA VAL A 34 -14.42 10.82 9.34
C VAL A 34 -13.54 11.26 10.51
N GLN A 35 -14.14 11.80 11.58
CA GLN A 35 -13.40 12.28 12.76
C GLN A 35 -12.95 11.17 13.70
N SER A 36 -13.71 10.08 13.85
CA SER A 36 -13.44 9.03 14.83
C SER A 36 -12.63 7.87 14.29
N GLN A 37 -12.85 7.52 13.01
CA GLN A 37 -12.24 6.37 12.34
C GLN A 37 -11.33 6.80 11.19
N GLY A 38 -11.79 7.75 10.35
CA GLY A 38 -11.06 8.21 9.16
C GLY A 38 -11.28 7.28 7.96
N TRP A 39 -10.36 7.36 7.01
CA TRP A 39 -10.34 6.64 5.74
C TRP A 39 -9.26 5.55 5.80
N PHE A 40 -9.49 4.45 5.12
CA PHE A 40 -8.55 3.33 5.08
C PHE A 40 -8.48 2.75 3.67
N PHE A 41 -7.25 2.51 3.21
CA PHE A 41 -6.93 1.86 1.95
C PHE A 41 -5.89 0.78 2.21
N ALA A 42 -6.01 -0.34 1.53
CA ALA A 42 -5.05 -1.44 1.63
C ALA A 42 -4.88 -2.12 0.29
N MET A 43 -3.67 -2.63 0.06
CA MET A 43 -3.36 -3.50 -1.06
C MET A 43 -2.39 -4.58 -0.63
N ALA A 44 -2.36 -5.64 -1.42
CA ALA A 44 -1.46 -6.76 -1.25
C ALA A 44 -1.16 -7.37 -2.61
N ASP A 45 0.07 -7.79 -2.82
CA ASP A 45 0.57 -8.48 -3.99
C ASP A 45 0.93 -9.90 -3.60
N GLY A 46 0.26 -10.87 -4.18
CA GLY A 46 0.40 -12.28 -3.84
C GLY A 46 1.70 -12.87 -4.39
N VAL A 47 2.50 -13.47 -3.52
CA VAL A 47 3.80 -14.05 -3.88
C VAL A 47 3.70 -15.57 -3.95
N GLY A 48 4.12 -16.16 -5.08
CA GLY A 48 4.21 -17.62 -5.14
C GLY A 48 3.74 -18.28 -6.45
N GLY A 49 3.26 -17.48 -7.41
CA GLY A 49 3.00 -17.92 -8.79
C GLY A 49 2.05 -19.10 -8.90
N HIS A 50 0.89 -19.07 -8.27
CA HIS A 50 -0.25 -20.00 -8.41
C HIS A 50 -1.39 -19.56 -7.48
N GLU A 51 -2.52 -20.28 -7.44
CA GLU A 51 -3.74 -20.03 -6.64
C GLU A 51 -3.53 -19.54 -5.20
N PHE A 52 -2.38 -19.81 -4.61
CA PHE A 52 -2.06 -19.46 -3.22
C PHE A 52 -1.64 -17.99 -3.04
N GLY A 53 -1.09 -17.33 -4.06
CA GLY A 53 -0.79 -15.90 -4.04
C GLY A 53 -2.08 -15.07 -3.98
N GLU A 54 -3.04 -15.37 -4.85
CA GLU A 54 -4.36 -14.73 -4.88
C GLU A 54 -5.10 -14.90 -3.54
N ILE A 55 -5.09 -16.12 -2.98
CA ILE A 55 -5.73 -16.38 -1.68
C ILE A 55 -5.04 -15.60 -0.57
N ALA A 56 -3.71 -15.54 -0.57
CA ALA A 56 -2.93 -14.84 0.45
C ALA A 56 -3.21 -13.33 0.45
N SER A 57 -3.14 -12.69 -0.72
CA SER A 57 -3.38 -11.25 -0.89
C SER A 57 -4.81 -10.88 -0.50
N GLN A 58 -5.80 -11.63 -1.01
CA GLN A 58 -7.21 -11.41 -0.71
C GLN A 58 -7.51 -11.59 0.79
N LEU A 59 -6.95 -12.61 1.43
CA LEU A 59 -7.13 -12.86 2.86
C LEU A 59 -6.51 -11.75 3.70
N ALA A 60 -5.30 -11.29 3.35
CA ALA A 60 -4.62 -10.20 4.04
C ALA A 60 -5.44 -8.90 3.98
N VAL A 61 -5.86 -8.50 2.78
CA VAL A 61 -6.66 -7.28 2.58
C VAL A 61 -8.00 -7.37 3.30
N ASN A 62 -8.73 -8.49 3.15
CA ASN A 62 -10.03 -8.66 3.80
C ASN A 62 -9.92 -8.62 5.33
N THR A 63 -8.90 -9.28 5.90
CA THR A 63 -8.69 -9.28 7.36
C THR A 63 -8.43 -7.86 7.87
N ALA A 64 -7.59 -7.07 7.17
CA ALA A 64 -7.30 -5.71 7.56
C ALA A 64 -8.52 -4.77 7.41
N VAL A 65 -9.29 -4.89 6.31
CA VAL A 65 -10.52 -4.13 6.08
C VAL A 65 -11.55 -4.42 7.17
N GLU A 66 -11.80 -5.69 7.48
CA GLU A 66 -12.72 -6.09 8.54
C GLU A 66 -12.22 -5.67 9.93
N GLY A 67 -10.93 -5.77 10.18
CA GLY A 67 -10.29 -5.27 11.41
C GLY A 67 -10.50 -3.77 11.56
N PHE A 68 -10.25 -2.98 10.49
CA PHE A 68 -10.45 -1.53 10.51
C PHE A 68 -11.92 -1.13 10.73
N ARG A 69 -12.89 -1.84 10.14
CA ARG A 69 -14.32 -1.59 10.35
C ARG A 69 -14.75 -1.77 11.82
N LYS A 70 -14.12 -2.67 12.55
CA LYS A 70 -14.48 -3.05 13.93
C LYS A 70 -13.74 -2.29 15.02
N ILE A 71 -12.84 -1.36 14.66
CA ILE A 71 -12.03 -0.65 15.65
C ILE A 71 -12.87 0.26 16.57
N PRO A 72 -12.50 0.35 17.86
CA PRO A 72 -13.06 1.34 18.76
C PRO A 72 -12.74 2.77 18.29
N LYS A 73 -13.67 3.69 18.52
CA LYS A 73 -13.50 5.09 18.15
C LYS A 73 -12.27 5.71 18.86
N GLY A 74 -11.53 6.52 18.12
CA GLY A 74 -10.46 7.34 18.69
C GLY A 74 -9.09 6.67 18.84
N ILE A 75 -8.91 5.42 18.39
CA ILE A 75 -7.60 4.79 18.33
C ILE A 75 -6.70 5.56 17.35
N MET A 76 -5.45 5.76 17.71
CA MET A 76 -4.45 6.36 16.81
C MET A 76 -4.02 5.36 15.73
N HIS A 77 -4.02 5.78 14.48
CA HIS A 77 -3.66 4.93 13.34
C HIS A 77 -2.23 4.39 13.43
N VAL A 78 -1.30 5.16 14.02
CA VAL A 78 0.09 4.71 14.21
C VAL A 78 0.21 3.47 15.10
N SER A 79 -0.72 3.27 16.03
CA SER A 79 -0.77 2.07 16.87
C SER A 79 -1.68 0.99 16.27
N LEU A 80 -2.65 1.40 15.45
CA LEU A 80 -3.63 0.50 14.85
C LEU A 80 -3.05 -0.28 13.67
N LEU A 81 -2.38 0.41 12.72
CA LEU A 81 -1.95 -0.24 11.48
C LEU A 81 -0.97 -1.40 11.72
N PRO A 82 0.06 -1.29 12.58
CA PRO A 82 0.91 -2.44 12.87
C PRO A 82 0.15 -3.63 13.44
N ARG A 83 -0.90 -3.38 14.24
CA ARG A 83 -1.76 -4.45 14.75
C ARG A 83 -2.56 -5.11 13.64
N LEU A 84 -3.16 -4.35 12.72
CA LEU A 84 -3.88 -4.91 11.57
C LEU A 84 -2.96 -5.72 10.66
N VAL A 85 -1.69 -5.28 10.48
CA VAL A 85 -0.68 -6.05 9.76
C VAL A 85 -0.43 -7.40 10.44
N GLN A 86 -0.33 -7.46 11.78
CA GLN A 86 -0.15 -8.72 12.50
C GLN A 86 -1.39 -9.62 12.41
N GLU A 87 -2.59 -9.06 12.49
CA GLU A 87 -3.85 -9.81 12.32
C GLU A 87 -3.93 -10.40 10.91
N ALA A 88 -3.58 -9.63 9.86
CA ALA A 88 -3.50 -10.11 8.49
C ALA A 88 -2.41 -11.19 8.32
N ASN A 89 -1.22 -10.97 8.90
CA ASN A 89 -0.14 -11.96 8.88
C ASN A 89 -0.56 -13.29 9.51
N ALA A 90 -1.18 -13.25 10.68
CA ALA A 90 -1.63 -14.45 11.36
C ALA A 90 -2.66 -15.23 10.52
N ALA A 91 -3.62 -14.52 9.89
CA ALA A 91 -4.61 -15.16 9.03
C ALA A 91 -3.96 -15.87 7.82
N VAL A 92 -3.02 -15.21 7.13
CA VAL A 92 -2.31 -15.82 5.99
C VAL A 92 -1.41 -16.98 6.44
N TYR A 93 -0.70 -16.82 7.55
CA TYR A 93 0.15 -17.87 8.13
C TYR A 93 -0.66 -19.12 8.47
N ASP A 94 -1.78 -18.97 9.20
CA ASP A 94 -2.64 -20.08 9.61
C ASP A 94 -3.25 -20.79 8.38
N ALA A 95 -3.70 -20.03 7.37
CA ALA A 95 -4.18 -20.59 6.12
C ALA A 95 -3.10 -21.37 5.37
N GLY A 96 -1.87 -20.84 5.32
CA GLY A 96 -0.72 -21.52 4.73
C GLY A 96 -0.37 -22.80 5.45
N GLN A 97 -0.39 -22.82 6.79
CA GLN A 97 -0.16 -24.03 7.59
C GLN A 97 -1.25 -25.09 7.33
N ALA A 98 -2.50 -24.68 7.19
CA ALA A 98 -3.61 -25.59 6.90
C ALA A 98 -3.53 -26.21 5.49
N ALA A 99 -3.00 -25.48 4.51
CA ALA A 99 -2.82 -25.94 3.13
C ALA A 99 -1.55 -26.79 2.92
N ALA A 100 -0.50 -26.58 3.73
CA ALA A 100 0.81 -27.21 3.58
C ALA A 100 0.78 -28.75 3.52
N PRO A 101 -0.01 -29.50 4.32
CA PRO A 101 -0.04 -30.96 4.28
C PRO A 101 -0.50 -31.54 2.94
N GLN A 102 -1.30 -30.79 2.19
CA GLN A 102 -1.90 -31.26 0.94
C GLN A 102 -1.10 -30.85 -0.30
N HIS A 103 -0.44 -29.70 -0.25
CA HIS A 103 0.16 -29.09 -1.45
C HIS A 103 1.64 -28.68 -1.30
N GLY A 104 2.22 -28.75 -0.08
CA GLY A 104 3.61 -28.34 0.17
C GLY A 104 3.86 -26.84 -0.08
N ALA A 105 2.79 -26.07 -0.30
CA ALA A 105 2.87 -24.68 -0.73
C ALA A 105 2.89 -23.72 0.47
N ARG A 106 3.71 -22.67 0.35
CA ARG A 106 3.72 -21.54 1.29
C ARG A 106 2.82 -20.44 0.71
N MET A 107 1.87 -19.97 1.50
CA MET A 107 1.12 -18.77 1.20
C MET A 107 1.92 -17.56 1.65
N SER A 108 2.15 -16.59 0.76
CA SER A 108 2.76 -15.33 1.15
C SER A 108 2.27 -14.19 0.27
N THR A 109 2.33 -12.97 0.82
CA THR A 109 1.92 -11.77 0.10
C THR A 109 2.65 -10.54 0.66
N THR A 110 2.83 -9.51 -0.14
CA THR A 110 3.12 -8.17 0.36
C THR A 110 1.90 -7.62 1.10
N PHE A 111 2.07 -6.53 1.80
CA PHE A 111 0.95 -5.79 2.38
C PHE A 111 1.30 -4.32 2.53
N LEU A 112 0.40 -3.45 2.09
CA LEU A 112 0.51 -2.00 2.23
C LEU A 112 -0.84 -1.44 2.66
N ALA A 113 -0.86 -0.68 3.75
CA ALA A 113 -2.06 -0.01 4.24
C ALA A 113 -1.80 1.48 4.52
N CYS A 114 -2.79 2.31 4.20
CA CYS A 114 -2.81 3.73 4.48
C CYS A 114 -4.10 4.10 5.19
N ALA A 115 -3.98 4.71 6.38
CA ALA A 115 -5.13 5.24 7.11
C ALA A 115 -4.98 6.75 7.32
N MET A 116 -6.06 7.49 7.06
CA MET A 116 -6.03 8.95 7.08
C MET A 116 -7.11 9.51 8.00
N ARG A 117 -6.73 10.50 8.82
CA ARG A 117 -7.65 11.22 9.69
C ARG A 117 -7.08 12.61 10.00
N PHE A 118 -7.95 13.62 10.00
CA PHE A 118 -7.58 15.04 10.19
C PHE A 118 -6.64 15.53 9.09
N ASP A 119 -5.40 15.82 9.45
CA ASP A 119 -4.33 16.25 8.54
C ASP A 119 -3.15 15.27 8.50
N SER A 120 -3.41 14.02 8.84
CA SER A 120 -2.37 12.99 8.94
C SER A 120 -2.75 11.72 8.18
N ALA A 121 -1.78 11.19 7.43
CA ALA A 121 -1.79 9.85 6.88
C ALA A 121 -0.75 8.98 7.60
N VAL A 122 -1.13 7.77 7.95
CA VAL A 122 -0.24 6.74 8.48
C VAL A 122 -0.20 5.60 7.47
N VAL A 123 1.00 5.24 7.06
CA VAL A 123 1.26 4.14 6.13
C VAL A 123 1.99 3.04 6.88
N SER A 124 1.54 1.79 6.76
CA SER A 124 2.24 0.62 7.29
C SER A 124 2.37 -0.44 6.22
N HIS A 125 3.57 -1.03 6.06
CA HIS A 125 3.82 -1.96 4.97
C HIS A 125 4.77 -3.10 5.34
N VAL A 126 4.66 -4.18 4.57
CA VAL A 126 5.57 -5.33 4.50
C VAL A 126 5.69 -5.75 3.04
N GLY A 127 6.92 -5.89 2.54
CA GLY A 127 7.19 -6.19 1.14
C GLY A 127 7.66 -4.97 0.36
N ASP A 128 7.45 -4.98 -0.94
CA ASP A 128 7.93 -3.99 -1.90
C ASP A 128 6.82 -3.23 -2.63
N SER A 129 5.54 -3.45 -2.28
CA SER A 129 4.47 -2.53 -2.65
C SER A 129 4.75 -1.15 -2.07
N ARG A 130 4.58 -0.09 -2.87
CA ARG A 130 5.04 1.26 -2.53
C ARG A 130 3.91 2.25 -2.30
N CYS A 131 4.15 3.20 -1.39
CA CYS A 131 3.36 4.41 -1.22
C CYS A 131 4.20 5.63 -1.60
N TYR A 132 3.67 6.46 -2.50
CA TYR A 132 4.26 7.75 -2.91
C TYR A 132 3.38 8.90 -2.46
N LEU A 133 4.02 10.03 -2.14
CA LEU A 133 3.37 11.33 -1.96
C LEU A 133 3.77 12.26 -3.11
N PHE A 134 2.79 12.71 -3.88
CA PHE A 134 2.95 13.75 -4.90
C PHE A 134 2.43 15.08 -4.35
N ARG A 135 3.34 16.05 -4.24
CA ARG A 135 3.08 17.38 -3.69
C ARG A 135 3.89 18.43 -4.44
N ASN A 136 3.24 19.51 -4.87
CA ASN A 136 3.91 20.67 -5.52
C ASN A 136 4.84 20.27 -6.68
N GLY A 137 4.39 19.36 -7.54
CA GLY A 137 5.18 18.92 -8.70
C GLY A 137 6.37 18.02 -8.37
N LYS A 138 6.40 17.43 -7.18
CA LYS A 138 7.43 16.47 -6.75
C LYS A 138 6.79 15.18 -6.27
N GLY A 139 7.31 14.03 -6.72
CA GLY A 139 7.04 12.71 -6.17
C GLY A 139 8.07 12.35 -5.09
N THR A 140 7.61 11.71 -4.02
CA THR A 140 8.46 11.20 -2.94
C THR A 140 7.96 9.83 -2.53
N GLN A 141 8.78 8.80 -2.67
CA GLN A 141 8.49 7.48 -2.13
C GLN A 141 8.52 7.56 -0.58
N LEU A 142 7.45 7.13 0.05
CA LEU A 142 7.33 7.12 1.52
C LEU A 142 7.80 5.79 2.11
N THR A 143 7.49 4.68 1.47
CA THR A 143 7.88 3.33 1.87
C THR A 143 9.31 3.02 1.46
N ARG A 144 9.90 2.03 2.09
CA ARG A 144 11.18 1.46 1.70
C ARG A 144 11.01 -0.04 1.45
N ASP A 145 11.41 -0.51 0.27
CA ASP A 145 11.19 -1.90 -0.13
C ASP A 145 11.89 -2.88 0.81
N HIS A 146 11.21 -3.95 1.16
CA HIS A 146 11.79 -5.06 1.89
C HIS A 146 12.30 -6.11 0.87
N THR A 147 13.34 -5.72 0.12
CA THR A 147 14.02 -6.58 -0.87
C THR A 147 15.49 -6.78 -0.52
N MET A 148 16.08 -7.83 -1.08
CA MET A 148 17.51 -8.12 -0.88
C MET A 148 18.37 -6.98 -1.45
N ALA A 149 18.01 -6.43 -2.61
CA ALA A 149 18.74 -5.32 -3.23
C ALA A 149 18.73 -4.07 -2.35
N GLU A 150 17.57 -3.70 -1.78
CA GLU A 150 17.45 -2.55 -0.87
C GLU A 150 18.27 -2.75 0.42
N GLU A 151 18.26 -3.94 0.99
CA GLU A 151 19.08 -4.27 2.16
C GLU A 151 20.58 -4.19 1.86
N GLN A 152 21.03 -4.69 0.70
CA GLN A 152 22.42 -4.63 0.26
C GLN A 152 22.85 -3.18 -0.04
N MET A 153 21.96 -2.37 -0.64
CA MET A 153 22.21 -0.94 -0.85
C MET A 153 22.36 -0.21 0.50
N ARG A 154 21.50 -0.50 1.48
CA ARG A 154 21.56 0.08 2.82
C ARG A 154 22.86 -0.27 3.56
N LEU A 155 23.37 -1.47 3.35
CA LEU A 155 24.65 -1.92 3.92
C LEU A 155 25.87 -1.39 3.14
N GLY A 156 25.66 -0.64 2.05
CA GLY A 156 26.74 -0.13 1.20
C GLY A 156 27.43 -1.19 0.34
N ILE A 157 26.80 -2.36 0.17
CA ILE A 157 27.30 -3.48 -0.66
C ILE A 157 27.02 -3.21 -2.13
N LEU A 158 25.82 -2.66 -2.45
CA LEU A 158 25.44 -2.28 -3.81
C LEU A 158 25.30 -0.77 -3.94
N SER A 159 25.62 -0.25 -5.12
CA SER A 159 25.20 1.10 -5.52
C SER A 159 23.70 1.14 -5.79
N ARG A 160 23.10 2.35 -5.84
CA ARG A 160 21.70 2.51 -6.23
C ARG A 160 21.44 1.98 -7.66
N GLU A 161 22.37 2.15 -8.55
CA GLU A 161 22.29 1.72 -9.95
C GLU A 161 22.31 0.19 -10.06
N ASP A 162 23.24 -0.46 -9.34
CA ASP A 162 23.32 -1.93 -9.29
C ASP A 162 22.09 -2.56 -8.61
N ALA A 163 21.58 -1.92 -7.55
CA ALA A 163 20.39 -2.38 -6.87
C ALA A 163 19.13 -2.32 -7.76
N ALA A 164 19.02 -1.28 -8.61
CA ALA A 164 17.89 -1.10 -9.52
C ALA A 164 17.86 -2.13 -10.68
N THR A 165 19.00 -2.70 -11.04
CA THR A 165 19.15 -3.64 -12.18
C THR A 165 19.48 -5.06 -11.76
N GLY A 166 19.84 -5.28 -10.48
CA GLY A 166 20.29 -6.56 -9.96
C GLY A 166 19.15 -7.58 -9.77
N GLU A 167 19.48 -8.88 -9.82
CA GLU A 167 18.53 -9.98 -9.59
C GLU A 167 17.86 -9.94 -8.22
N GLY A 168 18.50 -9.35 -7.20
CA GLY A 168 17.96 -9.22 -5.84
C GLY A 168 16.80 -8.22 -5.68
N ARG A 169 16.45 -7.46 -6.71
CA ARG A 169 15.40 -6.41 -6.65
C ARG A 169 14.00 -6.95 -6.40
N HIS A 170 13.71 -8.18 -6.83
CA HIS A 170 12.43 -8.87 -6.66
C HIS A 170 12.45 -9.93 -5.55
N VAL A 171 13.58 -10.10 -4.84
CA VAL A 171 13.71 -11.07 -3.76
C VAL A 171 13.29 -10.42 -2.46
N LEU A 172 12.07 -10.72 -2.01
CA LEU A 172 11.54 -10.19 -0.76
C LEU A 172 12.33 -10.72 0.45
N THR A 173 12.66 -9.83 1.37
CA THR A 173 13.24 -10.15 2.69
C THR A 173 12.16 -10.22 3.78
N ARG A 174 10.96 -9.68 3.52
CA ARG A 174 9.79 -9.74 4.40
C ARG A 174 8.53 -9.85 3.58
N SER A 175 7.64 -10.76 3.97
CA SER A 175 6.27 -10.92 3.44
C SER A 175 5.34 -11.44 4.53
N LEU A 176 4.04 -11.25 4.39
CA LEU A 176 3.05 -11.87 5.27
C LEU A 176 2.97 -13.38 4.99
N GLY A 177 2.63 -14.15 6.02
CA GLY A 177 2.36 -15.58 5.93
C GLY A 177 3.58 -16.50 6.01
N THR A 178 4.81 -15.97 5.94
CA THR A 178 6.05 -16.77 6.01
C THR A 178 6.45 -17.11 7.43
N GLU A 179 6.20 -16.21 8.37
CA GLU A 179 6.54 -16.36 9.79
C GLU A 179 5.35 -15.96 10.67
N LEU A 180 5.32 -16.48 11.90
CA LEU A 180 4.23 -16.18 12.85
C LEU A 180 4.15 -14.69 13.20
N PHE A 181 5.29 -13.99 13.21
CA PHE A 181 5.38 -12.56 13.47
C PHE A 181 6.18 -11.88 12.36
N VAL A 182 5.71 -10.72 11.92
CA VAL A 182 6.38 -9.92 10.89
C VAL A 182 6.61 -8.49 11.39
N ALA A 183 7.79 -7.93 11.11
CA ALA A 183 8.08 -6.54 11.39
C ALA A 183 7.58 -5.65 10.24
N ALA A 184 6.52 -4.88 10.50
CA ALA A 184 6.02 -3.87 9.58
C ALA A 184 6.74 -2.54 9.80
N ASP A 185 7.11 -1.87 8.72
CA ASP A 185 7.57 -0.48 8.78
C ASP A 185 6.34 0.44 8.78
N THR A 186 6.36 1.49 9.62
CA THR A 186 5.24 2.43 9.77
C THR A 186 5.73 3.86 9.70
N ILE A 187 5.11 4.65 8.83
CA ILE A 187 5.45 6.04 8.54
C ILE A 187 4.23 6.91 8.79
N THR A 188 4.44 8.08 9.38
CA THR A 188 3.39 9.11 9.52
C THR A 188 3.79 10.34 8.72
N VAL A 189 2.88 10.85 7.91
CA VAL A 189 3.08 12.06 7.11
C VAL A 189 1.90 13.02 7.28
N ASN A 190 2.21 14.32 7.37
CA ASN A 190 1.16 15.34 7.30
C ASN A 190 0.70 15.51 5.86
N ILE A 191 -0.61 15.52 5.66
CA ILE A 191 -1.26 15.70 4.36
C ILE A 191 -1.89 17.09 4.24
N MET A 192 -1.95 17.60 3.01
CA MET A 192 -2.48 18.93 2.68
C MET A 192 -3.43 18.84 1.48
N PRO A 193 -4.36 19.80 1.33
CA PRO A 193 -5.16 19.87 0.12
C PRO A 193 -4.27 19.97 -1.13
N GLY A 194 -4.61 19.19 -2.15
CA GLY A 194 -3.84 19.06 -3.39
C GLY A 194 -2.80 17.96 -3.40
N ASP A 195 -2.50 17.33 -2.27
CA ASP A 195 -1.66 16.12 -2.25
C ASP A 195 -2.34 14.95 -2.97
N ILE A 196 -1.53 14.12 -3.61
CA ILE A 196 -1.95 12.82 -4.10
C ILE A 196 -1.07 11.76 -3.46
N LEU A 197 -1.70 10.79 -2.77
CA LEU A 197 -1.05 9.55 -2.39
C LEU A 197 -1.32 8.51 -3.48
N LEU A 198 -0.26 7.81 -3.91
CA LEU A 198 -0.34 6.66 -4.80
C LEU A 198 0.16 5.44 -4.02
N LEU A 199 -0.69 4.45 -3.87
CA LEU A 199 -0.31 3.11 -3.46
C LEU A 199 -0.25 2.26 -4.73
N CYS A 200 0.80 1.44 -4.89
CA CYS A 200 0.95 0.58 -6.06
C CYS A 200 1.76 -0.68 -5.77
N THR A 201 1.50 -1.74 -6.53
CA THR A 201 2.30 -2.95 -6.58
C THR A 201 3.53 -2.78 -7.47
N ASP A 202 4.44 -3.74 -7.47
CA ASP A 202 5.70 -3.69 -8.23
C ASP A 202 5.47 -3.73 -9.74
N GLY A 203 4.35 -4.30 -10.21
CA GLY A 203 3.93 -4.22 -11.61
C GLY A 203 3.76 -2.80 -12.15
N LEU A 204 3.56 -1.79 -11.28
CA LEU A 204 3.65 -0.40 -11.71
C LEU A 204 5.08 0.14 -11.59
N HIS A 205 5.63 0.22 -10.38
CA HIS A 205 6.88 0.94 -10.13
C HIS A 205 8.14 0.24 -10.68
N GLY A 206 8.03 -1.03 -11.02
CA GLY A 206 9.09 -1.76 -11.71
C GLY A 206 9.26 -1.38 -13.18
N TYR A 207 8.23 -0.76 -13.78
CA TYR A 207 8.16 -0.49 -15.22
C TYR A 207 7.87 0.98 -15.56
N VAL A 208 7.30 1.75 -14.64
CA VAL A 208 6.97 3.17 -14.82
C VAL A 208 7.82 3.99 -13.86
N SER A 209 8.64 4.91 -14.37
CA SER A 209 9.50 5.73 -13.52
C SER A 209 8.72 6.74 -12.69
N ASP A 210 9.30 7.21 -11.59
CA ASP A 210 8.70 8.22 -10.72
C ASP A 210 8.34 9.50 -11.49
N GLU A 211 9.19 9.90 -12.47
CA GLU A 211 8.93 11.05 -13.34
C GLU A 211 7.74 10.82 -14.26
N ALA A 212 7.57 9.62 -14.82
CA ALA A 212 6.44 9.28 -15.67
C ALA A 212 5.14 9.21 -14.87
N MET A 213 5.17 8.70 -13.63
CA MET A 213 4.03 8.74 -12.70
C MET A 213 3.62 10.19 -12.41
N LEU A 214 4.58 11.07 -12.07
CA LEU A 214 4.33 12.49 -11.82
C LEU A 214 3.74 13.19 -13.04
N GLN A 215 4.28 12.94 -14.24
CA GLN A 215 3.76 13.51 -15.49
C GLN A 215 2.32 13.07 -15.76
N THR A 216 2.00 11.80 -15.51
CA THR A 216 0.65 11.25 -15.65
C THR A 216 -0.32 11.95 -14.68
N LEU A 217 0.03 12.06 -13.40
CA LEU A 217 -0.79 12.70 -12.38
C LEU A 217 -0.96 14.21 -12.61
N THR A 218 0.00 14.85 -13.26
CA THR A 218 -0.08 16.27 -13.66
C THR A 218 -0.99 16.46 -14.88
N ARG A 219 -0.96 15.52 -15.82
CA ARG A 219 -1.72 15.55 -17.07
C ARG A 219 -3.21 15.28 -16.87
N TYR A 220 -3.55 14.33 -16.02
CA TYR A 220 -4.91 13.88 -15.78
C TYR A 220 -5.41 14.38 -14.43
N THR A 221 -6.38 15.30 -14.45
CA THR A 221 -7.05 15.77 -13.22
C THR A 221 -8.09 14.77 -12.71
N ASP A 222 -8.67 13.98 -13.59
CA ASP A 222 -9.57 12.88 -13.28
C ASP A 222 -8.75 11.66 -12.81
N LEU A 223 -9.02 11.14 -11.62
CA LEU A 223 -8.23 10.07 -11.01
C LEU A 223 -8.45 8.72 -11.70
N ASP A 224 -9.66 8.43 -12.21
CA ASP A 224 -9.92 7.19 -12.93
C ASP A 224 -9.12 7.15 -14.23
N ARG A 225 -9.06 8.28 -14.95
CA ARG A 225 -8.21 8.42 -16.14
C ARG A 225 -6.73 8.35 -15.81
N ALA A 226 -6.31 8.91 -14.69
CA ALA A 226 -4.92 8.82 -14.25
C ALA A 226 -4.55 7.38 -13.92
N ALA A 227 -5.39 6.65 -13.18
CA ALA A 227 -5.19 5.24 -12.86
C ALA A 227 -5.10 4.39 -14.12
N ALA A 228 -6.05 4.56 -15.05
CA ALA A 228 -6.04 3.84 -16.33
C ALA A 228 -4.78 4.15 -17.17
N ALA A 229 -4.30 5.39 -17.16
CA ALA A 229 -3.08 5.79 -17.89
C ALA A 229 -1.81 5.18 -17.26
N LEU A 230 -1.74 5.07 -15.93
CA LEU A 230 -0.63 4.40 -15.24
C LEU A 230 -0.59 2.91 -15.56
N ILE A 231 -1.71 2.21 -15.48
CA ILE A 231 -1.84 0.80 -15.86
C ILE A 231 -1.46 0.59 -17.34
N ALA A 232 -1.97 1.43 -18.23
CA ALA A 232 -1.64 1.36 -19.66
C ALA A 232 -0.14 1.58 -19.91
N ALA A 233 0.53 2.46 -19.14
CA ALA A 233 1.96 2.67 -19.25
C ALA A 233 2.76 1.45 -18.79
N ALA A 234 2.37 0.78 -17.71
CA ALA A 234 2.98 -0.45 -17.23
C ALA A 234 2.82 -1.59 -18.26
N ASN A 235 1.61 -1.75 -18.80
CA ASN A 235 1.32 -2.75 -19.83
C ASN A 235 2.10 -2.49 -21.14
N ALA A 236 2.25 -1.22 -21.54
CA ALA A 236 3.04 -0.83 -22.70
C ALA A 236 4.56 -1.08 -22.50
N ALA A 237 5.03 -1.08 -21.26
CA ALA A 237 6.42 -1.42 -20.90
C ALA A 237 6.67 -2.95 -20.82
N GLY A 238 5.66 -3.77 -21.14
CA GLY A 238 5.78 -5.23 -21.23
C GLY A 238 4.66 -5.98 -20.50
N GLY A 239 4.03 -5.38 -19.47
CA GLY A 239 2.93 -5.99 -18.74
C GLY A 239 3.31 -7.35 -18.13
N HIS A 240 4.51 -7.46 -17.58
CA HIS A 240 5.08 -8.72 -17.12
C HIS A 240 4.45 -9.24 -15.83
N ASP A 241 3.78 -8.36 -15.06
CA ASP A 241 3.13 -8.71 -13.80
C ASP A 241 1.74 -8.09 -13.66
N ASN A 242 1.02 -8.54 -12.64
CA ASN A 242 -0.19 -7.88 -12.19
C ASN A 242 0.15 -6.45 -11.78
N VAL A 243 -0.72 -5.50 -12.06
CA VAL A 243 -0.49 -4.09 -11.80
C VAL A 243 -1.70 -3.47 -11.12
N SER A 244 -1.52 -2.98 -9.91
CA SER A 244 -2.58 -2.40 -9.10
C SER A 244 -2.20 -1.02 -8.59
N VAL A 245 -3.16 -0.12 -8.59
CA VAL A 245 -3.00 1.27 -8.12
C VAL A 245 -4.19 1.71 -7.29
N GLN A 246 -3.94 2.47 -6.23
CA GLN A 246 -4.92 3.29 -5.51
C GLN A 246 -4.41 4.73 -5.50
N LEU A 247 -5.13 5.63 -6.15
CA LEU A 247 -4.86 7.08 -6.17
C LEU A 247 -5.80 7.78 -5.21
N ILE A 248 -5.25 8.60 -4.30
CA ILE A 248 -6.02 9.28 -3.26
C ILE A 248 -5.63 10.76 -3.28
N ARG A 249 -6.54 11.63 -3.72
CA ARG A 249 -6.34 13.08 -3.71
C ARG A 249 -6.98 13.69 -2.48
N ILE A 250 -6.21 14.46 -1.75
CA ILE A 250 -6.69 15.21 -0.58
C ILE A 250 -7.34 16.50 -1.07
N THR A 251 -8.65 16.64 -0.84
CA THR A 251 -9.41 17.84 -1.25
C THR A 251 -9.53 18.83 -0.11
N ALA A 252 -9.63 18.37 1.13
CA ALA A 252 -9.66 19.19 2.33
C ALA A 252 -9.04 18.46 3.53
N VAL A 253 -8.52 19.22 4.48
CA VAL A 253 -8.01 18.70 5.75
C VAL A 253 -8.61 19.44 6.94
N GLU A 254 -8.65 18.78 8.10
CA GLU A 254 -8.98 19.40 9.37
C GLU A 254 -7.69 19.50 10.19
N ARG A 255 -7.11 20.69 10.25
CA ARG A 255 -5.87 20.91 11.00
C ARG A 255 -6.10 20.73 12.49
N MET A 256 -5.27 19.90 13.09
CA MET A 256 -5.32 19.61 14.53
C MET A 256 -4.04 20.09 15.21
N GLY A 257 -4.18 20.80 16.31
CA GLY A 257 -3.08 21.11 17.23
C GLY A 257 -3.13 20.20 18.45
N LEU A 258 -2.02 20.09 19.18
CA LEU A 258 -1.94 19.43 20.47
C LEU A 258 -1.65 20.47 21.57
N TYR A 259 -2.54 20.58 22.58
CA TYR A 259 -2.31 21.34 23.76
C TYR A 259 -2.39 20.47 25.00
N ARG A 260 -1.27 20.33 25.72
CA ARG A 260 -1.14 19.44 26.90
C ARG A 260 -1.61 18.02 26.61
N GLY A 261 -1.23 17.49 25.42
CA GLY A 261 -1.62 16.14 24.98
C GLY A 261 -3.07 15.97 24.55
N ARG A 262 -3.87 17.05 24.48
CA ARG A 262 -5.25 17.02 23.98
C ARG A 262 -5.30 17.63 22.58
N PRO A 263 -5.85 16.92 21.59
CA PRO A 263 -6.05 17.46 20.27
C PRO A 263 -7.10 18.60 20.30
N TYR A 264 -6.84 19.68 19.59
CA TYR A 264 -7.79 20.77 19.37
C TYR A 264 -7.75 21.21 17.91
N ARG A 265 -8.87 21.71 17.40
CA ARG A 265 -8.99 22.20 16.03
C ARG A 265 -8.27 23.52 15.88
N LEU A 266 -7.41 23.64 14.88
CA LEU A 266 -6.84 24.91 14.42
C LEU A 266 -7.84 25.56 13.46
N LEU A 267 -8.20 26.80 13.74
CA LEU A 267 -9.09 27.60 12.87
C LEU A 267 -8.32 28.19 11.70
#